data_bf65648d5df7562339382dfa84ac91f2
#
_entry.id   bf65648d5df7562339382dfa84ac91f2
#
_cell.length_a   1.000
_cell.length_b   1.000
_cell.length_c   1.000
_cell.angle_alpha   90.00
_cell.angle_beta   90.00
_cell.angle_gamma   90.00
#
_symmetry.space_group_name_H-M   'P 1'
#
loop_
_entity.id
_entity.type
_entity.pdbx_description
1 polymer ?
#
loop_
_entity_poly.entity_id
_entity_poly.type
_entity_poly.pdbx_seq_one_letter_code
_entity_poly.pdbx_strand_id
1 'polypeptide(L)'
;MYFSVEHSLERLAVFAAYSECDGCEDAELTSQLIEGLLMSGVHVELLLLNNKDNSSCRLPAHPHLTIKTLRASSVWLAVPELKRYMQSHPGEIVLAVDDQYIQAASMANLLSGLRGNVAGLMHNTNWGISQSGVTPRLRSRLMRLLYGYTSGVITESADTGRKLELMCRYPKARIKMLTQPCRQDVAISGCIELLTEWQCCGVCSVNSGRYL
;
A
#
# COMPACT_ATOMS: atom_id res chain seq x y z
N MET A 1 -28.64 -9.66 -19.18
CA MET A 1 -28.16 -10.72 -18.28
C MET A 1 -26.76 -10.28 -17.84
N TYR A 2 -26.67 -9.49 -16.76
CA TYR A 2 -25.40 -9.00 -16.25
C TYR A 2 -24.82 -10.10 -15.35
N PHE A 3 -23.76 -10.74 -15.80
CA PHE A 3 -22.93 -11.57 -14.91
C PHE A 3 -22.19 -10.62 -13.97
N SER A 4 -22.70 -10.45 -12.76
CA SER A 4 -21.89 -9.92 -11.67
C SER A 4 -20.85 -10.98 -11.34
N VAL A 5 -19.67 -10.86 -11.94
CA VAL A 5 -18.49 -11.58 -11.46
C VAL A 5 -18.14 -10.90 -10.14
N GLU A 6 -18.54 -11.50 -9.04
CA GLU A 6 -18.06 -11.14 -7.71
C GLU A 6 -16.56 -11.46 -7.68
N HIS A 7 -15.75 -10.51 -8.12
CA HIS A 7 -14.32 -10.57 -7.88
C HIS A 7 -14.09 -10.24 -6.41
N SER A 8 -14.03 -11.25 -5.58
CA SER A 8 -13.58 -11.09 -4.21
C SER A 8 -12.06 -10.96 -4.20
N LEU A 9 -11.54 -10.05 -3.38
CA LEU A 9 -10.11 -9.94 -3.13
C LEU A 9 -9.65 -11.18 -2.38
N GLU A 10 -9.02 -12.13 -3.09
CA GLU A 10 -8.59 -13.39 -2.48
C GLU A 10 -7.25 -13.26 -1.76
N ARG A 11 -6.34 -12.47 -2.32
CA ARG A 11 -4.96 -12.31 -1.81
C ARG A 11 -4.52 -10.85 -1.87
N LEU A 12 -3.79 -10.44 -0.86
CA LEU A 12 -3.24 -9.10 -0.72
C LEU A 12 -1.85 -9.17 -0.07
N ALA A 13 -0.85 -8.53 -0.68
CA ALA A 13 0.42 -8.28 -0.02
C ALA A 13 0.35 -6.94 0.71
N VAL A 14 0.74 -6.90 1.99
CA VAL A 14 0.84 -5.67 2.78
C VAL A 14 2.31 -5.37 3.02
N PHE A 15 2.79 -4.22 2.55
CA PHE A 15 4.16 -3.76 2.76
C PHE A 15 4.17 -2.57 3.72
N ALA A 16 4.57 -2.82 4.95
CA ALA A 16 4.47 -1.85 6.04
C ALA A 16 5.66 -1.96 7.01
N ALA A 17 5.86 -0.90 7.80
CA ALA A 17 6.59 -1.02 9.05
C ALA A 17 5.71 -1.77 10.05
N TYR A 18 6.31 -2.70 10.74
CA TYR A 18 5.71 -3.28 11.92
C TYR A 18 6.72 -3.16 13.06
N SER A 19 6.46 -2.30 13.99
CA SER A 19 7.29 -2.10 15.19
C SER A 19 6.40 -2.16 16.41
N GLU A 20 6.75 -3.01 17.35
CA GLU A 20 6.09 -3.10 18.67
C GLU A 20 6.50 -1.97 19.62
N CYS A 21 6.82 -0.79 19.12
CA CYS A 21 6.97 0.35 19.99
C CYS A 21 5.60 0.65 20.63
N ASP A 22 5.48 0.39 21.94
CA ASP A 22 4.31 0.82 22.71
C ASP A 22 4.07 2.31 22.44
N GLY A 23 2.93 2.63 21.82
CA GLY A 23 2.55 4.01 21.49
C GLY A 23 2.80 4.47 20.05
N CYS A 24 3.23 3.60 19.13
CA CYS A 24 3.22 3.90 17.69
C CYS A 24 1.82 3.70 17.13
N GLU A 25 1.06 4.79 16.97
CA GLU A 25 -0.28 4.77 16.36
C GLU A 25 -0.31 4.06 15.00
N ASP A 26 0.75 4.21 14.20
CA ASP A 26 0.86 3.62 12.86
C ASP A 26 0.92 2.07 12.91
N ALA A 27 1.55 1.49 13.92
CA ALA A 27 1.64 0.04 14.08
C ALA A 27 0.29 -0.56 14.52
N GLU A 28 -0.45 0.14 15.37
CA GLU A 28 -1.77 -0.28 15.83
C GLU A 28 -2.77 -0.27 14.67
N LEU A 29 -2.79 0.77 13.86
CA LEU A 29 -3.65 0.88 12.69
C LEU A 29 -3.34 -0.19 11.64
N THR A 30 -2.06 -0.46 11.39
CA THR A 30 -1.65 -1.55 10.50
C THR A 30 -2.11 -2.92 11.02
N SER A 31 -2.00 -3.16 12.32
CA SER A 31 -2.48 -4.40 12.95
C SER A 31 -3.99 -4.55 12.80
N GLN A 32 -4.75 -3.51 13.12
CA GLN A 32 -6.21 -3.50 12.98
C GLN A 32 -6.66 -3.74 11.53
N LEU A 33 -5.96 -3.15 10.56
CA LEU A 33 -6.22 -3.38 9.15
C LEU A 33 -5.99 -4.84 8.77
N ILE A 34 -4.85 -5.41 9.18
CA ILE A 34 -4.52 -6.81 8.90
C ILE A 34 -5.56 -7.75 9.53
N GLU A 35 -5.90 -7.54 10.79
CA GLU A 35 -6.92 -8.35 11.48
C GLU A 35 -8.26 -8.28 10.76
N GLY A 36 -8.70 -7.11 10.36
CA GLY A 36 -9.96 -6.95 9.63
C GLY A 36 -9.96 -7.62 8.25
N LEU A 37 -8.86 -7.56 7.52
CA LEU A 37 -8.70 -8.27 6.24
C LEU A 37 -8.77 -9.78 6.45
N LEU A 38 -8.11 -10.31 7.49
CA LEU A 38 -8.13 -11.72 7.84
C LEU A 38 -9.53 -12.20 8.24
N MET A 39 -10.25 -11.40 9.03
CA MET A 39 -11.63 -11.70 9.43
C MET A 39 -12.60 -11.68 8.24
N SER A 40 -12.27 -10.94 7.19
CA SER A 40 -13.02 -10.92 5.93
C SER A 40 -12.64 -12.06 4.98
N GLY A 41 -11.75 -12.98 5.40
CA GLY A 41 -11.35 -14.14 4.62
C GLY A 41 -10.27 -13.88 3.57
N VAL A 42 -9.69 -12.68 3.55
CA VAL A 42 -8.60 -12.33 2.62
C VAL A 42 -7.30 -13.00 3.07
N HIS A 43 -6.58 -13.62 2.14
CA HIS A 43 -5.22 -14.09 2.39
C HIS A 43 -4.25 -12.92 2.38
N VAL A 44 -3.63 -12.63 3.52
CA VAL A 44 -2.69 -11.53 3.69
C VAL A 44 -1.25 -12.06 3.73
N GLU A 45 -0.40 -11.55 2.82
CA GLU A 45 1.05 -11.76 2.89
C GLU A 45 1.71 -10.47 3.38
N LEU A 46 2.17 -10.47 4.63
CA LEU A 46 2.82 -9.31 5.24
C LEU A 46 4.31 -9.30 4.89
N LEU A 47 4.73 -8.28 4.15
CA LEU A 47 6.11 -8.07 3.73
C LEU A 47 6.80 -7.13 4.73
N LEU A 48 7.71 -7.66 5.53
CA LEU A 48 8.44 -6.92 6.55
C LEU A 48 9.90 -6.70 6.16
N LEU A 49 10.47 -5.59 6.59
CA LEU A 49 11.90 -5.36 6.51
C LEU A 49 12.64 -6.20 7.56
N ASN A 50 13.88 -6.60 7.25
CA ASN A 50 14.74 -7.31 8.21
C ASN A 50 15.38 -6.31 9.19
N ASN A 51 14.56 -5.70 10.03
CA ASN A 51 15.00 -4.86 11.13
C ASN A 51 14.95 -5.63 12.44
N LYS A 52 15.85 -5.30 13.37
CA LYS A 52 15.86 -5.90 14.72
C LYS A 52 14.54 -5.66 15.46
N ASP A 53 13.84 -4.58 15.11
CA ASP A 53 12.58 -4.17 15.72
C ASP A 53 11.38 -5.08 15.32
N ASN A 54 11.53 -5.85 14.23
CA ASN A 54 10.48 -6.78 13.77
C ASN A 54 10.54 -8.18 14.45
N SER A 55 11.48 -8.40 15.36
CA SER A 55 11.68 -9.71 16.01
C SER A 55 10.55 -10.08 16.99
N SER A 56 9.71 -9.14 17.36
CA SER A 56 8.60 -9.30 18.32
C SER A 56 7.22 -9.14 17.70
N CYS A 57 7.07 -9.41 16.40
CA CYS A 57 5.77 -9.29 15.74
C CYS A 57 4.72 -10.23 16.41
N ARG A 58 3.80 -9.65 17.20
CA ARG A 58 2.72 -10.37 17.90
C ARG A 58 1.43 -10.44 17.08
N LEU A 59 1.54 -10.48 15.77
CA LEU A 59 0.35 -10.75 14.97
C LEU A 59 -0.23 -12.11 15.35
N PRO A 60 -1.56 -12.21 15.46
CA PRO A 60 -2.21 -13.47 15.78
C PRO A 60 -1.85 -14.52 14.73
N ALA A 61 -1.54 -15.74 15.18
CA ALA A 61 -1.38 -16.86 14.27
C ALA A 61 -2.72 -17.11 13.57
N HIS A 62 -2.77 -16.82 12.28
CA HIS A 62 -3.99 -16.98 11.47
C HIS A 62 -3.66 -17.79 10.22
N PRO A 63 -4.52 -18.76 9.80
CA PRO A 63 -4.25 -19.62 8.65
C PRO A 63 -4.12 -18.85 7.32
N HIS A 64 -4.74 -17.68 7.24
CA HIS A 64 -4.68 -16.80 6.07
C HIS A 64 -3.61 -15.70 6.17
N LEU A 65 -2.73 -15.74 7.20
CA LEU A 65 -1.63 -14.79 7.36
C LEU A 65 -0.31 -15.49 7.06
N THR A 66 0.43 -14.93 6.11
CA THR A 66 1.81 -15.33 5.83
C THR A 66 2.73 -14.15 6.08
N ILE A 67 3.78 -14.33 6.85
CA ILE A 67 4.78 -13.27 7.10
C ILE A 67 6.02 -13.59 6.29
N LYS A 68 6.45 -12.64 5.47
CA LYS A 68 7.66 -12.72 4.66
C LYS A 68 8.62 -11.61 5.00
N THR A 69 9.77 -11.95 5.53
CA THR A 69 10.82 -10.98 5.82
C THR A 69 11.69 -10.75 4.61
N LEU A 70 11.75 -9.51 4.14
CA LEU A 70 12.65 -9.07 3.08
C LEU A 70 14.07 -8.92 3.63
N ARG A 71 15.07 -9.30 2.84
CA ARG A 71 16.50 -9.20 3.24
C ARG A 71 17.03 -7.77 3.11
N ALA A 72 16.26 -6.81 3.56
CA ALA A 72 16.55 -5.40 3.43
C ALA A 72 16.41 -4.71 4.79
N SER A 73 17.41 -3.93 5.16
CA SER A 73 17.42 -3.15 6.42
C SER A 73 16.75 -1.78 6.28
N SER A 74 16.39 -1.38 5.07
CA SER A 74 15.69 -0.13 4.82
C SER A 74 14.71 -0.28 3.66
N VAL A 75 13.73 0.62 3.62
CA VAL A 75 12.64 0.61 2.63
C VAL A 75 13.19 0.65 1.20
N TRP A 76 14.21 1.48 0.94
CA TRP A 76 14.80 1.60 -0.40
C TRP A 76 15.65 0.40 -0.82
N LEU A 77 16.27 -0.29 0.12
CA LEU A 77 17.01 -1.52 -0.15
C LEU A 77 16.07 -2.70 -0.42
N ALA A 78 14.81 -2.60 -0.04
CA ALA A 78 13.80 -3.61 -0.34
C ALA A 78 13.32 -3.60 -1.81
N VAL A 79 13.55 -2.51 -2.55
CA VAL A 79 13.07 -2.35 -3.94
C VAL A 79 13.44 -3.52 -4.85
N PRO A 80 14.68 -4.07 -4.87
CA PRO A 80 15.02 -5.22 -5.70
C PRO A 80 14.23 -6.51 -5.34
N GLU A 81 13.95 -6.72 -4.06
CA GLU A 81 13.18 -7.90 -3.62
C GLU A 81 11.69 -7.72 -3.91
N LEU A 82 11.14 -6.53 -3.68
CA LEU A 82 9.78 -6.18 -4.07
C LEU A 82 9.57 -6.33 -5.58
N LYS A 83 10.55 -5.92 -6.39
CA LYS A 83 10.52 -6.15 -7.84
C LYS A 83 10.39 -7.63 -8.17
N ARG A 84 11.22 -8.49 -7.55
CA ARG A 84 11.16 -9.94 -7.77
C ARG A 84 9.80 -10.50 -7.30
N TYR A 85 9.32 -10.02 -6.17
CA TYR A 85 8.01 -10.37 -5.63
C TYR A 85 6.91 -10.08 -6.65
N MET A 86 6.82 -8.87 -7.16
CA MET A 86 5.83 -8.46 -8.16
C MET A 86 5.96 -9.22 -9.49
N GLN A 87 7.18 -9.62 -9.86
CA GLN A 87 7.41 -10.44 -11.04
C GLN A 87 6.94 -11.88 -10.87
N SER A 88 6.99 -12.42 -9.66
CA SER A 88 6.52 -13.78 -9.34
C SER A 88 5.02 -13.84 -9.04
N HIS A 89 4.39 -12.70 -8.73
CA HIS A 89 2.96 -12.58 -8.41
C HIS A 89 2.29 -11.50 -9.29
N PRO A 90 2.21 -11.74 -10.62
CA PRO A 90 1.65 -10.75 -11.53
C PRO A 90 0.16 -10.51 -11.25
N GLY A 91 -0.23 -9.24 -11.20
CA GLY A 91 -1.62 -8.83 -10.95
C GLY A 91 -2.02 -8.81 -9.47
N GLU A 92 -1.18 -9.30 -8.56
CA GLU A 92 -1.43 -9.19 -7.13
C GLU A 92 -1.27 -7.73 -6.67
N ILE A 93 -2.14 -7.31 -5.74
CA ILE A 93 -2.04 -5.97 -5.14
C ILE A 93 -1.03 -5.98 -4.01
N VAL A 94 -0.15 -4.98 -4.04
CA VAL A 94 0.72 -4.63 -2.92
C VAL A 94 0.16 -3.36 -2.27
N LEU A 95 -0.44 -3.50 -1.10
CA LEU A 95 -0.87 -2.38 -0.28
C LEU A 95 0.33 -1.88 0.54
N ALA A 96 0.85 -0.74 0.16
CA ALA A 96 1.97 -0.10 0.83
C ALA A 96 1.45 0.91 1.85
N VAL A 97 1.86 0.77 3.10
CA VAL A 97 1.43 1.62 4.20
C VAL A 97 2.51 2.66 4.46
N ASP A 98 2.11 3.92 4.43
CA ASP A 98 2.96 5.11 4.58
C ASP A 98 3.76 5.52 3.34
N ASP A 99 4.12 6.80 3.27
CA ASP A 99 4.72 7.48 2.12
C ASP A 99 5.97 6.78 1.56
N GLN A 100 6.91 6.41 2.44
CA GLN A 100 8.16 5.77 2.02
C GLN A 100 7.92 4.38 1.41
N TYR A 101 6.99 3.62 1.97
CA TYR A 101 6.63 2.29 1.48
C TYR A 101 5.90 2.39 0.15
N ILE A 102 5.00 3.37 -0.01
CA ILE A 102 4.30 3.64 -1.28
C ILE A 102 5.32 3.98 -2.38
N GLN A 103 6.29 4.86 -2.09
CA GLN A 103 7.32 5.24 -3.05
C GLN A 103 8.19 4.04 -3.45
N ALA A 104 8.64 3.23 -2.50
CA ALA A 104 9.47 2.07 -2.78
C ALA A 104 8.70 0.98 -3.55
N ALA A 105 7.46 0.71 -3.19
CA ALA A 105 6.60 -0.23 -3.91
C ALA A 105 6.33 0.25 -5.35
N SER A 106 6.05 1.54 -5.54
CA SER A 106 5.86 2.14 -6.86
C SER A 106 7.11 2.06 -7.73
N MET A 107 8.29 2.30 -7.15
CA MET A 107 9.57 2.12 -7.83
C MET A 107 9.80 0.66 -8.22
N ALA A 108 9.52 -0.27 -7.31
CA ALA A 108 9.63 -1.71 -7.59
C ALA A 108 8.68 -2.14 -8.71
N ASN A 109 7.45 -1.62 -8.71
CA ASN A 109 6.47 -1.88 -9.76
C ASN A 109 6.95 -1.36 -11.13
N LEU A 110 7.44 -0.13 -11.18
CA LEU A 110 8.04 0.43 -12.39
C LEU A 110 9.19 -0.44 -12.92
N LEU A 111 10.10 -0.85 -12.04
CA LEU A 111 11.24 -1.71 -12.39
C LEU A 111 10.85 -3.15 -12.72
N SER A 112 9.70 -3.62 -12.27
CA SER A 112 9.15 -4.94 -12.62
C SER A 112 8.53 -4.98 -14.01
N GLY A 113 8.39 -3.84 -14.67
CA GLY A 113 7.66 -3.67 -15.93
C GLY A 113 6.15 -3.57 -15.70
N LEU A 114 5.72 -2.97 -14.60
CA LEU A 114 4.32 -2.74 -14.21
C LEU A 114 3.51 -4.06 -14.07
N ARG A 115 4.16 -5.09 -13.57
CA ARG A 115 3.53 -6.42 -13.42
C ARG A 115 2.67 -6.56 -12.17
N GLY A 116 2.88 -5.70 -11.15
CA GLY A 116 2.09 -5.64 -9.94
C GLY A 116 1.11 -4.48 -9.96
N ASN A 117 0.20 -4.48 -9.01
CA ASN A 117 -0.66 -3.34 -8.69
C ASN A 117 -0.23 -2.78 -7.34
N VAL A 118 -0.03 -1.48 -7.25
CA VAL A 118 0.35 -0.82 -5.99
C VAL A 118 -0.79 0.07 -5.53
N ALA A 119 -1.30 -0.21 -4.35
CA ALA A 119 -2.22 0.68 -3.62
C ALA A 119 -1.47 1.31 -2.44
N GLY A 120 -1.78 2.56 -2.13
CA GLY A 120 -1.22 3.26 -0.99
C GLY A 120 -2.24 3.41 0.13
N LEU A 121 -1.80 3.28 1.39
CA LEU A 121 -2.55 3.69 2.57
C LEU A 121 -1.75 4.75 3.32
N MET A 122 -2.33 5.92 3.50
CA MET A 122 -1.71 7.06 4.17
C MET A 122 -2.43 7.41 5.46
N HIS A 123 -1.76 7.22 6.58
CA HIS A 123 -2.27 7.59 7.90
C HIS A 123 -1.94 9.04 8.23
N ASN A 124 -0.69 9.45 8.08
CA ASN A 124 -0.24 10.75 8.55
C ASN A 124 0.50 11.55 7.48
N THR A 125 0.41 12.88 7.57
CA THR A 125 1.04 13.82 6.63
C THR A 125 2.34 14.42 7.13
N ASN A 126 3.11 13.72 7.93
CA ASN A 126 4.44 14.19 8.34
C ASN A 126 5.45 14.24 7.17
N TRP A 127 5.00 14.77 6.06
CA TRP A 127 5.75 14.90 4.81
C TRP A 127 6.96 15.86 4.90
N GLY A 128 7.17 16.45 6.06
CA GLY A 128 8.04 17.62 6.14
C GLY A 128 9.41 17.38 6.70
N ILE A 129 9.63 16.36 7.51
CA ILE A 129 10.74 16.42 8.46
C ILE A 129 11.70 15.25 8.34
N SER A 130 11.52 14.36 7.37
CA SER A 130 12.52 13.32 7.15
C SER A 130 13.82 13.93 6.59
N GLN A 131 14.89 13.69 7.30
CA GLN A 131 16.25 14.19 7.22
C GLN A 131 17.01 13.88 5.90
N SER A 132 16.35 13.72 4.79
CA SER A 132 17.01 13.52 3.51
C SER A 132 17.40 14.89 2.92
N GLY A 133 18.68 15.11 2.68
CA GLY A 133 19.24 16.33 2.07
C GLY A 133 18.77 16.62 0.63
N VAL A 134 17.63 16.07 0.25
CA VAL A 134 16.99 16.27 -1.05
C VAL A 134 16.18 17.57 -1.02
N THR A 135 16.41 18.44 -1.99
CA THR A 135 15.66 19.69 -2.10
C THR A 135 14.16 19.43 -2.24
N PRO A 136 13.28 20.23 -1.61
CA PRO A 136 11.83 20.03 -1.63
C PRO A 136 11.25 19.91 -3.05
N ARG A 137 11.82 20.62 -4.02
CA ARG A 137 11.39 20.57 -5.43
C ARG A 137 11.69 19.24 -6.10
N LEU A 138 12.86 18.65 -5.83
CA LEU A 138 13.24 17.35 -6.40
C LEU A 138 12.40 16.23 -5.78
N ARG A 139 12.20 16.29 -4.46
CA ARG A 139 11.31 15.37 -3.74
C ARG A 139 9.89 15.39 -4.31
N SER A 140 9.30 16.57 -4.48
CA SER A 140 7.95 16.70 -5.05
C SER A 140 7.84 16.14 -6.48
N ARG A 141 8.90 16.30 -7.31
CA ARG A 141 8.93 15.70 -8.65
C ARG A 141 9.01 14.18 -8.60
N LEU A 142 9.87 13.64 -7.73
CA LEU A 142 10.02 12.20 -7.55
C LEU A 142 8.72 11.58 -7.02
N MET A 143 8.10 12.19 -6.02
CA MET A 143 6.80 11.77 -5.50
C MET A 143 5.76 11.75 -6.60
N ARG A 144 5.65 12.83 -7.38
CA ARG A 144 4.68 12.89 -8.50
C ARG A 144 4.90 11.76 -9.49
N LEU A 145 6.16 11.47 -9.83
CA LEU A 145 6.49 10.37 -10.73
C LEU A 145 6.07 9.03 -10.13
N LEU A 146 6.49 8.74 -8.90
CA LEU A 146 6.27 7.45 -8.27
C LEU A 146 4.79 7.18 -7.96
N TYR A 147 4.09 8.19 -7.43
CA TYR A 147 2.66 8.07 -7.19
C TYR A 147 1.84 7.88 -8.49
N GLY A 148 2.36 8.34 -9.63
CA GLY A 148 1.76 8.07 -10.94
C GLY A 148 1.63 6.58 -11.25
N TYR A 149 2.44 5.74 -10.63
CA TYR A 149 2.43 4.28 -10.81
C TYR A 149 1.63 3.52 -9.75
N THR A 150 0.92 4.21 -8.86
CA THR A 150 -0.05 3.57 -7.96
C THR A 150 -1.41 3.48 -8.62
N SER A 151 -2.17 2.44 -8.31
CA SER A 151 -3.57 2.28 -8.75
C SER A 151 -4.48 3.27 -8.04
N GLY A 152 -4.20 3.54 -6.76
CA GLY A 152 -4.90 4.52 -5.95
C GLY A 152 -4.26 4.69 -4.59
N VAL A 153 -4.72 5.71 -3.85
CA VAL A 153 -4.29 5.98 -2.47
C VAL A 153 -5.50 6.15 -1.59
N ILE A 154 -5.51 5.40 -0.51
CA ILE A 154 -6.49 5.52 0.56
C ILE A 154 -5.93 6.49 1.60
N THR A 155 -6.72 7.44 2.03
CA THR A 155 -6.35 8.43 3.06
C THR A 155 -7.36 8.42 4.20
N GLU A 156 -6.90 8.62 5.41
CA GLU A 156 -7.79 8.70 6.59
C GLU A 156 -8.43 10.08 6.74
N SER A 157 -7.79 11.12 6.21
CA SER A 157 -8.29 12.48 6.33
C SER A 157 -8.39 13.20 4.99
N ALA A 158 -9.40 14.07 4.89
CA ALA A 158 -9.57 14.93 3.73
C ALA A 158 -8.37 15.88 3.52
N ASP A 159 -7.70 16.27 4.62
CA ASP A 159 -6.52 17.14 4.58
C ASP A 159 -5.33 16.43 3.94
N THR A 160 -5.10 15.17 4.30
CA THR A 160 -4.11 14.30 3.67
C THR A 160 -4.36 14.15 2.19
N GLY A 161 -5.60 13.85 1.80
CA GLY A 161 -5.99 13.73 0.39
C GLY A 161 -5.78 15.04 -0.39
N ARG A 162 -6.14 16.18 0.19
CA ARG A 162 -5.94 17.50 -0.41
C ARG A 162 -4.45 17.85 -0.57
N LYS A 163 -3.62 17.53 0.42
CA LYS A 163 -2.16 17.71 0.33
C LYS A 163 -1.57 16.85 -0.78
N LEU A 164 -2.00 15.59 -0.91
CA LEU A 164 -1.55 14.68 -1.98
C LEU A 164 -1.90 15.26 -3.36
N GLU A 165 -3.14 15.73 -3.53
CA GLU A 165 -3.59 16.40 -4.77
C GLU A 165 -2.71 17.60 -5.12
N LEU A 166 -2.47 18.50 -4.16
CA LEU A 166 -1.73 19.73 -4.39
C LEU A 166 -0.22 19.51 -4.62
N MET A 167 0.43 18.67 -3.80
CA MET A 167 1.88 18.49 -3.85
C MET A 167 2.33 17.55 -4.95
N CYS A 168 1.60 16.44 -5.14
CA CYS A 168 1.93 15.42 -6.12
C CYS A 168 1.17 15.59 -7.43
N ARG A 169 0.19 16.51 -7.51
CA ARG A 169 -0.79 16.60 -8.60
C ARG A 169 -1.47 15.26 -8.86
N TYR A 170 -1.70 14.53 -7.77
CA TYR A 170 -2.29 13.22 -7.85
C TYR A 170 -3.78 13.33 -8.23
N PRO A 171 -4.29 12.50 -9.14
CA PRO A 171 -5.68 12.61 -9.59
C PRO A 171 -6.66 12.38 -8.43
N LYS A 172 -7.55 13.35 -8.19
CA LYS A 172 -8.55 13.26 -7.12
C LYS A 172 -9.42 12.00 -7.20
N ALA A 173 -9.71 11.53 -8.40
CA ALA A 173 -10.50 10.32 -8.63
C ALA A 173 -9.82 9.04 -8.07
N ARG A 174 -8.49 9.05 -7.92
CA ARG A 174 -7.70 7.94 -7.35
C ARG A 174 -7.42 8.09 -5.86
N ILE A 175 -7.90 9.18 -5.25
CA ILE A 175 -7.82 9.38 -3.80
C ILE A 175 -9.16 8.95 -3.22
N LYS A 176 -9.12 7.98 -2.33
CA LYS A 176 -10.31 7.54 -1.61
C LYS A 176 -10.10 7.77 -0.12
N MET A 177 -11.12 8.30 0.52
CA MET A 177 -11.08 8.58 1.95
C MET A 177 -11.82 7.47 2.68
N LEU A 178 -11.15 6.81 3.60
CA LEU A 178 -11.82 5.98 4.58
C LEU A 178 -12.53 6.91 5.56
N THR A 179 -13.85 6.97 5.46
CA THR A 179 -14.67 7.67 6.45
C THR A 179 -14.50 6.96 7.78
N GLN A 180 -14.08 7.71 8.75
CA GLN A 180 -13.64 7.35 10.10
C GLN A 180 -14.15 6.04 10.72
N PRO A 181 -13.30 5.40 11.54
CA PRO A 181 -13.47 4.06 12.09
C PRO A 181 -14.41 4.01 13.31
N CYS A 182 -15.56 4.63 13.24
CA CYS A 182 -16.58 4.40 14.26
C CYS A 182 -17.20 2.99 14.19
N ARG A 183 -16.92 2.26 13.09
CA ARG A 183 -17.17 0.82 12.93
C ARG A 183 -16.05 0.26 12.03
N GLN A 184 -15.12 -0.44 12.65
CA GLN A 184 -14.01 -1.11 11.96
C GLN A 184 -14.48 -1.95 10.76
N ASP A 185 -15.59 -2.65 10.90
CA ASP A 185 -16.16 -3.51 9.85
C ASP A 185 -16.50 -2.75 8.56
N VAL A 186 -17.05 -1.55 8.67
CA VAL A 186 -17.45 -0.73 7.50
C VAL A 186 -16.24 -0.16 6.77
N ALA A 187 -15.22 0.26 7.52
CA ALA A 187 -13.98 0.79 6.93
C ALA A 187 -13.21 -0.29 6.18
N ILE A 188 -13.19 -1.52 6.73
CA ILE A 188 -12.51 -2.66 6.12
C ILE A 188 -13.24 -3.13 4.86
N SER A 189 -14.57 -3.26 4.89
CA SER A 189 -15.36 -3.60 3.71
C SER A 189 -15.13 -2.59 2.58
N GLY A 190 -15.15 -1.29 2.89
CA GLY A 190 -14.85 -0.25 1.92
C GLY A 190 -13.42 -0.33 1.36
N CYS A 191 -12.45 -0.69 2.18
CA CYS A 191 -11.08 -0.92 1.75
C CYS A 191 -10.99 -2.11 0.78
N ILE A 192 -11.63 -3.22 1.09
CA ILE A 192 -11.66 -4.43 0.25
C ILE A 192 -12.32 -4.14 -1.09
N GLU A 193 -13.47 -3.45 -1.11
CA GLU A 193 -14.14 -3.06 -2.35
C GLU A 193 -13.23 -2.21 -3.25
N LEU A 194 -12.54 -1.22 -2.68
CA LEU A 194 -11.61 -0.36 -3.42
C LEU A 194 -10.41 -1.14 -3.96
N LEU A 195 -9.83 -2.02 -3.16
CA LEU A 195 -8.71 -2.84 -3.59
C LEU A 195 -9.15 -3.79 -4.71
N THR A 196 -10.32 -4.38 -4.61
CA THR A 196 -10.90 -5.23 -5.67
C THR A 196 -11.12 -4.45 -6.97
N GLU A 197 -11.68 -3.25 -6.90
CA GLU A 197 -11.84 -2.36 -8.05
C GLU A 197 -10.48 -2.07 -8.71
N TRP A 198 -9.48 -1.74 -7.92
CA TRP A 198 -8.14 -1.43 -8.43
C TRP A 198 -7.40 -2.64 -8.98
N GLN A 199 -7.63 -3.83 -8.44
CA GLN A 199 -7.09 -5.07 -8.99
C GLN A 199 -7.61 -5.31 -10.41
N CYS A 200 -8.91 -5.17 -10.62
CA CYS A 200 -9.52 -5.30 -11.93
C CYS A 200 -9.03 -4.25 -12.93
N CYS A 201 -8.94 -2.98 -12.50
CA CYS A 201 -8.47 -1.89 -13.35
C CYS A 201 -6.98 -2.01 -13.71
N GLY A 202 -6.14 -2.51 -12.82
CA GLY A 202 -4.71 -2.74 -13.06
C GLY A 202 -4.44 -3.73 -14.18
N VAL A 203 -5.20 -4.79 -14.25
CA VAL A 203 -5.09 -5.80 -15.33
C VAL A 203 -5.48 -5.20 -16.70
N CYS A 204 -6.46 -4.29 -16.74
CA CYS A 204 -6.89 -3.64 -17.97
C CYS A 204 -5.88 -2.59 -18.46
N SER A 205 -5.19 -1.88 -17.58
CA SER A 205 -4.25 -0.80 -17.95
C SER A 205 -2.95 -1.30 -18.54
N VAL A 206 -2.49 -2.48 -18.15
CA VAL A 206 -1.30 -3.13 -18.74
C VAL A 206 -1.54 -3.48 -20.21
N ASN A 207 -2.78 -3.78 -20.61
CA ASN A 207 -3.14 -4.12 -21.99
C ASN A 207 -3.43 -2.89 -22.88
N SER A 208 -3.64 -1.71 -22.31
CA SER A 208 -4.10 -0.55 -23.11
C SER A 208 -3.02 0.45 -23.51
N GLY A 209 -1.77 0.28 -23.09
CA GLY A 209 -0.62 1.08 -23.61
C GLY A 209 -0.74 2.61 -23.51
N ARG A 210 -1.61 3.12 -22.67
CA ARG A 210 -1.91 4.56 -22.58
C ARG A 210 -1.56 5.14 -21.23
N TYR A 211 -0.27 5.40 -21.03
CA TYR A 211 0.18 6.42 -20.08
C TYR A 211 1.43 7.11 -20.70
N LEU A 212 1.20 8.08 -21.53
CA LEU A 212 2.08 9.21 -21.82
C LEU A 212 1.25 10.49 -21.71
#